data_0d891fb9720f76b33d44987ad990e5f8
#
_entry.id   0d891fb9720f76b33d44987ad990e5f8
#
_cell.length_a   1.000
_cell.length_b   1.000
_cell.length_c   1.000
_cell.angle_alpha   90.00
_cell.angle_beta   90.00
_cell.angle_gamma   90.00
#
_symmetry.space_group_name_H-M   'P 1'
#
loop_
_entity.id
_entity.type
_entity.pdbx_description
1 polymer ?
#
loop_
_entity_poly.entity_id
_entity_poly.type
_entity_poly.pdbx_seq_one_letter_code
_entity_poly.pdbx_strand_id
1 'polypeptide(L)'
;KGPVEGSFFVFGGVGNETGKQELGKDFFCDLYLFDTSKHIVKKLWSRAFPDNYFIPTRGLVFDSKKGCIYLLCIDRKTTNASLHRFDVKTGEHAIVSNEIVFQTNCILSTAYLFNNPKDNELYAIIRYSEDNNPKAKISVYKLNAPPITYQELKKWNTDDDNEAGRAYLYYIIGGVVLLLILCFAYYRHRKKGSKQEATAPSVP
;
A
#
# COMPACT_ATOMS: atom_id res chain seq x y z
N LYS A 1 7.52 16.29 -12.29
CA LYS A 1 8.13 17.52 -11.76
C LYS A 1 9.25 17.13 -10.80
N GLY A 2 10.28 17.95 -10.69
CA GLY A 2 11.38 17.82 -9.75
C GLY A 2 11.18 18.64 -8.47
N PRO A 3 12.21 18.73 -7.62
CA PRO A 3 12.13 19.39 -6.32
C PRO A 3 12.07 20.94 -6.39
N VAL A 4 12.49 21.52 -7.48
CA VAL A 4 12.42 22.96 -7.71
C VAL A 4 11.68 23.25 -9.00
N GLU A 5 11.15 24.47 -9.13
CA GLU A 5 10.47 24.89 -10.35
C GLU A 5 11.43 24.80 -11.56
N GLY A 6 10.90 24.37 -12.70
CA GLY A 6 11.70 24.13 -13.89
C GLY A 6 12.59 22.89 -13.85
N SER A 7 12.48 22.03 -12.82
CA SER A 7 13.21 20.78 -12.78
C SER A 7 12.29 19.56 -12.96
N PHE A 8 12.88 18.47 -13.46
CA PHE A 8 12.18 17.20 -13.70
C PHE A 8 13.04 16.03 -13.28
N PHE A 9 12.40 15.00 -12.70
CA PHE A 9 13.02 13.70 -12.56
C PHE A 9 12.80 12.87 -13.83
N VAL A 10 13.85 12.18 -14.24
CA VAL A 10 13.81 11.18 -15.31
C VAL A 10 14.31 9.87 -14.74
N PHE A 11 13.50 8.83 -14.83
CA PHE A 11 13.81 7.52 -14.28
C PHE A 11 13.84 6.47 -15.37
N GLY A 12 14.85 5.63 -15.32
CA GLY A 12 14.98 4.45 -16.16
C GLY A 12 15.27 4.78 -17.61
N GLY A 13 15.06 3.79 -18.42
CA GLY A 13 15.24 3.85 -19.85
C GLY A 13 15.65 2.52 -20.42
N VAL A 14 15.71 2.45 -21.75
CA VAL A 14 16.19 1.30 -22.50
C VAL A 14 17.35 1.74 -23.37
N GLY A 15 18.47 1.03 -23.27
CA GLY A 15 19.65 1.37 -24.04
C GLY A 15 20.78 0.39 -23.82
N ASN A 16 21.98 0.80 -24.16
CA ASN A 16 23.21 0.10 -23.81
C ASN A 16 24.30 1.10 -23.43
N GLU A 17 25.31 0.64 -22.73
CA GLU A 17 26.42 1.49 -22.26
C GLU A 17 27.25 2.10 -23.39
N THR A 18 27.23 1.49 -24.57
CA THR A 18 28.01 1.97 -25.73
C THR A 18 27.30 3.09 -26.50
N GLY A 19 25.99 3.34 -26.20
CA GLY A 19 25.15 4.29 -26.94
C GLY A 19 24.78 3.81 -28.36
N LYS A 20 25.20 2.61 -28.77
CA LYS A 20 24.86 2.04 -30.09
C LYS A 20 23.66 1.13 -29.97
N GLN A 21 22.50 1.57 -30.47
CA GLN A 21 21.22 0.85 -30.35
C GLN A 21 21.24 -0.57 -30.96
N GLU A 22 22.19 -0.86 -31.82
CA GLU A 22 22.33 -2.13 -32.52
C GLU A 22 22.93 -3.25 -31.65
N LEU A 23 23.62 -2.90 -30.55
CA LEU A 23 24.38 -3.84 -29.73
C LEU A 23 23.64 -4.43 -28.52
N GLY A 24 22.31 -4.36 -28.56
CA GLY A 24 21.48 -4.86 -27.49
C GLY A 24 20.78 -3.75 -26.71
N LYS A 25 19.80 -4.13 -25.90
CA LYS A 25 18.99 -3.20 -25.11
C LYS A 25 18.88 -3.74 -23.69
N ASP A 26 19.41 -2.98 -22.74
CA ASP A 26 19.24 -3.22 -21.32
C ASP A 26 18.24 -2.22 -20.73
N PHE A 27 17.63 -2.61 -19.62
CA PHE A 27 16.77 -1.71 -18.86
C PHE A 27 17.63 -1.10 -17.74
N PHE A 28 17.71 0.23 -17.76
CA PHE A 28 18.43 0.98 -16.73
C PHE A 28 17.48 1.41 -15.62
N CYS A 29 17.93 1.29 -14.38
CA CYS A 29 17.25 1.82 -13.20
C CYS A 29 18.07 2.97 -12.61
N ASP A 30 18.18 4.02 -13.40
CA ASP A 30 18.91 5.24 -13.07
C ASP A 30 17.94 6.37 -12.77
N LEU A 31 18.26 7.21 -11.82
CA LEU A 31 17.51 8.45 -11.59
C LEU A 31 18.37 9.66 -11.97
N TYR A 32 17.78 10.51 -12.77
CA TYR A 32 18.38 11.77 -13.20
C TYR A 32 17.49 12.95 -12.76
N LEU A 33 18.13 14.06 -12.43
CA LEU A 33 17.50 15.36 -12.28
C LEU A 33 17.88 16.23 -13.47
N PHE A 34 16.88 16.70 -14.19
CA PHE A 34 17.04 17.65 -15.29
C PHE A 34 16.61 19.04 -14.83
N ASP A 35 17.52 20.01 -14.89
CA ASP A 35 17.29 21.44 -14.63
C ASP A 35 17.13 22.14 -15.98
N THR A 36 15.90 22.56 -16.31
CA THR A 36 15.62 23.19 -17.62
C THR A 36 16.18 24.61 -17.72
N SER A 37 16.35 25.30 -16.60
CA SER A 37 16.89 26.65 -16.58
C SER A 37 18.37 26.71 -16.92
N LYS A 38 19.10 25.68 -16.47
CA LYS A 38 20.55 25.54 -16.68
C LYS A 38 20.92 24.58 -17.81
N HIS A 39 19.95 23.86 -18.36
CA HIS A 39 20.15 22.79 -19.34
C HIS A 39 21.13 21.72 -18.85
N ILE A 40 21.09 21.40 -17.55
CA ILE A 40 21.97 20.43 -16.90
C ILE A 40 21.20 19.17 -16.56
N VAL A 41 21.76 18.02 -16.89
CA VAL A 41 21.30 16.69 -16.47
C VAL A 41 22.26 16.15 -15.44
N LYS A 42 21.78 15.87 -14.23
CA LYS A 42 22.56 15.29 -13.16
C LYS A 42 22.07 13.88 -12.86
N LYS A 43 22.92 12.87 -12.99
CA LYS A 43 22.63 11.52 -12.47
C LYS A 43 22.69 11.57 -10.95
N LEU A 44 21.61 11.15 -10.30
CA LEU A 44 21.53 11.06 -8.85
C LEU A 44 22.06 9.71 -8.36
N TRP A 45 21.63 8.63 -8.98
CA TRP A 45 22.09 7.29 -8.71
C TRP A 45 21.80 6.34 -9.87
N SER A 46 22.44 5.18 -9.83
CA SER A 46 22.22 4.02 -10.69
C SER A 46 22.09 2.78 -9.80
N ARG A 47 21.12 1.93 -10.06
CA ARG A 47 20.88 0.70 -9.32
C ARG A 47 20.65 -0.46 -10.26
N ALA A 48 21.21 -1.61 -9.91
CA ALA A 48 20.89 -2.89 -10.53
C ALA A 48 19.89 -3.63 -9.65
N PHE A 49 18.82 -4.14 -10.25
CA PHE A 49 17.82 -4.98 -9.57
C PHE A 49 17.78 -6.35 -10.28
N PRO A 50 18.77 -7.22 -10.04
CA PRO A 50 18.91 -8.47 -10.80
C PRO A 50 17.76 -9.45 -10.58
N ASP A 51 17.13 -9.44 -9.42
CA ASP A 51 16.06 -10.38 -9.06
C ASP A 51 14.65 -9.85 -9.33
N ASN A 52 14.50 -8.52 -9.46
CA ASN A 52 13.22 -7.86 -9.67
C ASN A 52 13.21 -7.11 -10.99
N TYR A 53 13.04 -7.88 -12.06
CA TYR A 53 13.00 -7.31 -13.39
C TYR A 53 11.62 -6.66 -13.61
N PHE A 54 11.54 -5.39 -13.40
CA PHE A 54 10.34 -4.60 -13.63
C PHE A 54 10.55 -3.53 -14.71
N ILE A 55 9.48 -3.17 -15.38
CA ILE A 55 9.47 -2.11 -16.39
C ILE A 55 8.65 -0.94 -15.85
N PRO A 56 9.24 0.24 -15.66
CA PRO A 56 8.48 1.42 -15.28
C PRO A 56 7.52 1.82 -16.40
N THR A 57 6.30 2.17 -16.01
CA THR A 57 5.29 2.69 -16.91
C THR A 57 5.40 4.20 -17.04
N ARG A 58 4.41 4.82 -17.64
CA ARG A 58 4.39 6.28 -17.78
C ARG A 58 3.86 6.95 -16.52
N GLY A 59 4.44 8.09 -16.21
CA GLY A 59 4.10 8.89 -15.03
C GLY A 59 5.00 8.59 -13.84
N LEU A 60 5.59 9.65 -13.32
CA LEU A 60 6.41 9.66 -12.11
C LEU A 60 5.81 10.69 -11.17
N VAL A 61 5.55 10.27 -9.93
CA VAL A 61 5.03 11.16 -8.89
C VAL A 61 6.10 11.37 -7.83
N PHE A 62 6.45 12.63 -7.59
CA PHE A 62 7.41 13.02 -6.56
C PHE A 62 6.68 13.47 -5.30
N ASP A 63 7.00 12.84 -4.19
CA ASP A 63 6.60 13.24 -2.85
C ASP A 63 7.75 14.00 -2.19
N SER A 64 7.63 15.32 -2.17
CA SER A 64 8.65 16.20 -1.59
C SER A 64 8.77 16.07 -0.07
N LYS A 65 7.70 15.68 0.62
CA LYS A 65 7.69 15.52 2.08
C LYS A 65 8.48 14.28 2.50
N LYS A 66 8.33 13.19 1.75
CA LYS A 66 9.03 11.92 2.01
C LYS A 66 10.38 11.83 1.29
N GLY A 67 10.68 12.73 0.35
CA GLY A 67 11.89 12.67 -0.46
C GLY A 67 11.97 11.45 -1.37
N CYS A 68 10.85 10.96 -1.86
CA CYS A 68 10.77 9.77 -2.67
C CYS A 68 9.96 9.98 -3.95
N ILE A 69 10.17 9.09 -4.92
CA ILE A 69 9.36 9.01 -6.13
C ILE A 69 8.54 7.74 -6.15
N TYR A 70 7.36 7.82 -6.74
CA TYR A 70 6.49 6.68 -7.00
C TYR A 70 6.39 6.44 -8.50
N LEU A 71 6.45 5.17 -8.87
CA LEU A 71 6.34 4.68 -10.24
C LEU A 71 5.43 3.46 -10.25
N LEU A 72 4.53 3.39 -11.21
CA LEU A 72 3.83 2.14 -11.50
C LEU A 72 4.76 1.30 -12.39
N CYS A 73 5.07 0.09 -11.96
CA CYS A 73 5.98 -0.81 -12.66
C CYS A 73 5.29 -2.14 -12.98
N ILE A 74 5.64 -2.72 -14.12
CA ILE A 74 5.16 -4.03 -14.56
C ILE A 74 6.24 -5.05 -14.26
N ASP A 75 5.90 -6.08 -13.49
CA ASP A 75 6.77 -7.22 -13.27
C ASP A 75 6.85 -8.06 -14.56
N ARG A 76 8.05 -8.40 -15.01
CA ARG A 76 8.25 -9.15 -16.24
C ARG A 76 7.94 -10.64 -16.12
N LYS A 77 7.91 -11.20 -14.92
CA LYS A 77 7.62 -12.61 -14.69
C LYS A 77 6.12 -12.84 -14.57
N THR A 78 5.45 -12.01 -13.74
CA THR A 78 4.02 -12.15 -13.47
C THR A 78 3.16 -11.34 -14.43
N THR A 79 3.76 -10.36 -15.13
CA THR A 79 3.06 -9.38 -15.97
C THR A 79 2.04 -8.52 -15.22
N ASN A 80 2.08 -8.53 -13.89
CA ASN A 80 1.25 -7.66 -13.06
C ASN A 80 1.92 -6.31 -12.84
N ALA A 81 1.12 -5.30 -12.58
CA ALA A 81 1.61 -3.98 -12.23
C ALA A 81 1.55 -3.77 -10.72
N SER A 82 2.53 -3.06 -10.17
CA SER A 82 2.56 -2.64 -8.77
C SER A 82 3.16 -1.25 -8.64
N LEU A 83 2.81 -0.56 -7.53
CA LEU A 83 3.40 0.73 -7.21
C LEU A 83 4.73 0.54 -6.50
N HIS A 84 5.78 1.13 -7.06
CA HIS A 84 7.13 1.10 -6.52
C HIS A 84 7.49 2.48 -5.96
N ARG A 85 8.17 2.49 -4.83
CA ARG A 85 8.74 3.67 -4.19
C ARG A 85 10.26 3.59 -4.27
N PHE A 86 10.88 4.72 -4.62
CA PHE A 86 12.34 4.87 -4.60
C PHE A 86 12.70 6.12 -3.81
N ASP A 87 13.64 6.01 -2.89
CA ASP A 87 14.24 7.16 -2.25
C ASP A 87 15.08 7.95 -3.26
N VAL A 88 14.89 9.28 -3.31
CA VAL A 88 15.56 10.14 -4.30
C VAL A 88 17.06 10.25 -4.06
N LYS A 89 17.51 10.16 -2.80
CA LYS A 89 18.93 10.31 -2.44
C LYS A 89 19.68 9.00 -2.53
N THR A 90 19.09 7.92 -2.04
CA THR A 90 19.77 6.63 -1.86
C THR A 90 19.44 5.63 -2.96
N GLY A 91 18.30 5.78 -3.64
CA GLY A 91 17.77 4.78 -4.55
C GLY A 91 17.21 3.54 -3.83
N GLU A 92 16.97 3.61 -2.53
CA GLU A 92 16.33 2.53 -1.79
C GLU A 92 14.92 2.28 -2.35
N HIS A 93 14.60 1.01 -2.55
CA HIS A 93 13.42 0.56 -3.27
C HIS A 93 12.50 -0.24 -2.38
N ALA A 94 11.19 -0.03 -2.52
CA ALA A 94 10.14 -0.83 -1.91
C ALA A 94 8.90 -0.91 -2.81
N ILE A 95 8.22 -2.06 -2.80
CA ILE A 95 6.89 -2.21 -3.40
C ILE A 95 5.87 -1.75 -2.35
N VAL A 96 4.97 -0.87 -2.75
CA VAL A 96 4.04 -0.15 -1.85
C VAL A 96 2.58 -0.26 -2.28
N SER A 97 2.23 -1.29 -3.04
CA SER A 97 0.85 -1.66 -3.36
C SER A 97 0.71 -3.16 -3.54
N ASN A 98 -0.53 -3.64 -3.53
CA ASN A 98 -0.85 -4.95 -4.07
C ASN A 98 -0.64 -4.96 -5.60
N GLU A 99 -0.55 -6.15 -6.16
CA GLU A 99 -0.46 -6.35 -7.60
C GLU A 99 -1.79 -6.00 -8.27
N ILE A 100 -1.69 -5.31 -9.40
CA ILE A 100 -2.79 -5.01 -10.30
C ILE A 100 -2.62 -5.88 -11.53
N VAL A 101 -3.62 -6.66 -11.86
CA VAL A 101 -3.57 -7.51 -13.07
C VAL A 101 -3.43 -6.64 -14.31
N PHE A 102 -2.36 -6.87 -15.06
CA PHE A 102 -2.03 -6.18 -16.28
C PHE A 102 -1.94 -7.17 -17.42
N GLN A 103 -2.90 -7.13 -18.35
CA GLN A 103 -2.89 -8.02 -19.50
C GLN A 103 -1.86 -7.53 -20.53
N THR A 104 -0.74 -8.23 -20.61
CA THR A 104 0.38 -7.85 -21.51
C THR A 104 0.28 -8.44 -22.91
N ASN A 105 -0.70 -9.32 -23.18
CA ASN A 105 -0.88 -9.97 -24.48
C ASN A 105 -1.29 -8.99 -25.60
N CYS A 106 -1.47 -7.74 -25.26
CA CYS A 106 -1.91 -6.70 -26.17
C CYS A 106 -0.75 -5.74 -26.47
N ILE A 107 -0.33 -5.69 -27.71
CA ILE A 107 0.74 -4.78 -28.21
C ILE A 107 0.47 -3.32 -27.86
N LEU A 108 -0.79 -2.95 -27.63
CA LEU A 108 -1.24 -1.59 -27.33
C LEU A 108 -1.59 -1.35 -25.86
N SER A 109 -1.15 -2.22 -24.95
CA SER A 109 -1.37 -2.01 -23.52
C SER A 109 -0.47 -0.90 -22.98
N THR A 110 -1.06 0.05 -22.28
CA THR A 110 -0.35 1.15 -21.67
C THR A 110 -0.86 1.38 -20.24
N ALA A 111 0.06 1.73 -19.35
CA ALA A 111 -0.26 2.09 -17.99
C ALA A 111 0.30 3.48 -17.65
N TYR A 112 -0.41 4.20 -16.80
CA TYR A 112 -0.07 5.55 -16.39
C TYR A 112 -0.30 5.70 -14.89
N LEU A 113 0.59 6.42 -14.23
CA LEU A 113 0.43 6.86 -12.85
C LEU A 113 0.12 8.35 -12.82
N PHE A 114 -0.94 8.74 -12.13
CA PHE A 114 -1.34 10.12 -11.92
C PHE A 114 -1.47 10.43 -10.44
N ASN A 115 -1.17 11.68 -10.11
CA ASN A 115 -1.42 12.24 -8.78
C ASN A 115 -2.49 13.34 -8.89
N ASN A 116 -3.51 13.25 -8.03
CA ASN A 116 -4.42 14.35 -7.77
C ASN A 116 -3.89 15.16 -6.57
N PRO A 117 -3.26 16.32 -6.77
CA PRO A 117 -2.65 17.07 -5.68
C PRO A 117 -3.66 17.68 -4.71
N LYS A 118 -4.93 17.82 -5.10
CA LYS A 118 -5.98 18.39 -4.24
C LYS A 118 -6.35 17.43 -3.12
N ASP A 119 -6.49 16.16 -3.46
CA ASP A 119 -6.96 15.12 -2.54
C ASP A 119 -5.82 14.21 -2.06
N ASN A 120 -4.59 14.49 -2.53
CA ASN A 120 -3.39 13.66 -2.27
C ASN A 120 -3.61 12.19 -2.65
N GLU A 121 -4.27 11.95 -3.76
CA GLU A 121 -4.64 10.63 -4.24
C GLU A 121 -3.79 10.22 -5.45
N LEU A 122 -3.48 8.92 -5.53
CA LEU A 122 -2.80 8.31 -6.66
C LEU A 122 -3.78 7.46 -7.46
N TYR A 123 -3.67 7.53 -8.78
CA TYR A 123 -4.47 6.75 -9.70
C TYR A 123 -3.59 6.01 -10.70
N ALA A 124 -3.80 4.69 -10.82
CA ALA A 124 -3.26 3.92 -11.91
C ALA A 124 -4.33 3.79 -13.00
N ILE A 125 -4.02 4.23 -14.21
CA ILE A 125 -4.90 4.10 -15.36
C ILE A 125 -4.26 3.10 -16.32
N ILE A 126 -4.94 1.99 -16.55
CA ILE A 126 -4.49 0.92 -17.44
C ILE A 126 -5.42 0.89 -18.64
N ARG A 127 -4.82 1.06 -19.81
CA ARG A 127 -5.50 0.90 -21.10
C ARG A 127 -4.97 -0.34 -21.78
N TYR A 128 -5.86 -1.20 -22.22
CA TYR A 128 -5.54 -2.32 -23.07
C TYR A 128 -6.57 -2.48 -24.19
N SER A 129 -6.14 -2.95 -25.34
CA SER A 129 -7.00 -3.36 -26.43
C SER A 129 -6.61 -4.77 -26.83
N GLU A 130 -7.59 -5.62 -27.06
CA GLU A 130 -7.38 -6.97 -27.57
C GLU A 130 -6.96 -6.88 -29.04
N ASP A 131 -6.11 -7.83 -29.46
CA ASP A 131 -5.72 -7.93 -30.86
C ASP A 131 -6.97 -8.12 -31.71
N ASN A 132 -7.07 -7.34 -32.78
CA ASN A 132 -8.23 -7.27 -33.68
C ASN A 132 -9.52 -6.67 -33.11
N ASN A 133 -9.52 -6.11 -31.91
CA ASN A 133 -10.65 -5.40 -31.37
C ASN A 133 -10.39 -3.87 -31.39
N PRO A 134 -11.18 -3.07 -32.13
CA PRO A 134 -10.99 -1.63 -32.18
C PRO A 134 -11.34 -0.93 -30.85
N LYS A 135 -11.98 -1.65 -29.92
CA LYS A 135 -12.38 -1.09 -28.62
C LYS A 135 -11.27 -1.27 -27.60
N ALA A 136 -10.82 -0.18 -27.02
CA ALA A 136 -9.93 -0.20 -25.88
C ALA A 136 -10.73 -0.30 -24.58
N LYS A 137 -10.27 -1.13 -23.64
CA LYS A 137 -10.76 -1.16 -22.27
C LYS A 137 -9.86 -0.30 -21.40
N ILE A 138 -10.47 0.54 -20.55
CA ILE A 138 -9.76 1.39 -19.61
C ILE A 138 -10.19 0.98 -18.20
N SER A 139 -9.21 0.67 -17.36
CA SER A 139 -9.41 0.42 -15.95
C SER A 139 -8.72 1.51 -15.14
N VAL A 140 -9.43 2.06 -14.15
CA VAL A 140 -8.92 3.08 -13.26
C VAL A 140 -8.90 2.51 -11.85
N TYR A 141 -7.72 2.51 -11.25
CA TYR A 141 -7.50 2.06 -9.88
C TYR A 141 -7.12 3.25 -9.02
N LYS A 142 -7.84 3.46 -7.93
CA LYS A 142 -7.44 4.38 -6.89
C LYS A 142 -6.47 3.65 -5.97
N LEU A 143 -5.29 4.24 -5.76
CA LEU A 143 -4.27 3.71 -4.88
C LEU A 143 -4.32 4.47 -3.55
N ASN A 144 -4.14 3.78 -2.45
CA ASN A 144 -4.11 4.42 -1.13
C ASN A 144 -2.97 5.44 -1.05
N ALA A 145 -3.26 6.59 -0.46
CA ALA A 145 -2.29 7.65 -0.23
C ALA A 145 -2.30 8.06 1.25
N PRO A 146 -1.15 8.21 1.88
CA PRO A 146 0.18 7.95 1.32
C PRO A 146 0.41 6.44 1.11
N PRO A 147 1.13 6.05 0.06
CA PRO A 147 1.47 4.65 -0.14
C PRO A 147 2.29 4.11 1.03
N ILE A 148 1.95 2.93 1.49
CA ILE A 148 2.63 2.24 2.60
C ILE A 148 3.25 0.95 2.08
N THR A 149 4.30 0.48 2.72
CA THR A 149 4.91 -0.81 2.39
C THR A 149 3.99 -1.95 2.84
N TYR A 150 4.19 -3.15 2.27
CA TYR A 150 3.48 -4.35 2.71
C TYR A 150 3.69 -4.66 4.20
N GLN A 151 4.88 -4.37 4.74
CA GLN A 151 5.18 -4.55 6.16
C GLN A 151 4.38 -3.57 7.04
N GLU A 152 4.25 -2.31 6.63
CA GLU A 152 3.42 -1.31 7.30
C GLU A 152 1.94 -1.71 7.26
N LEU A 153 1.44 -2.19 6.10
CA LEU A 153 0.07 -2.67 5.94
C LEU A 153 -0.21 -3.88 6.86
N LYS A 154 0.72 -4.83 6.92
CA LYS A 154 0.60 -6.00 7.80
C LYS A 154 0.55 -5.59 9.26
N LYS A 155 1.34 -4.59 9.66
CA LYS A 155 1.32 -4.08 11.02
C LYS A 155 -0.03 -3.44 11.37
N TRP A 156 -0.62 -2.65 10.47
CA TRP A 156 -1.95 -2.07 10.67
C TRP A 156 -3.02 -3.13 10.85
N ASN A 157 -3.07 -4.12 9.99
CA ASN A 157 -4.05 -5.21 10.09
C ASN A 157 -3.90 -6.00 11.39
N THR A 158 -2.66 -6.23 11.87
CA THR A 158 -2.44 -6.91 13.17
C THR A 158 -2.80 -6.05 14.36
N ASP A 159 -2.66 -4.74 14.27
CA ASP A 159 -3.06 -3.82 15.35
C ASP A 159 -4.59 -3.73 15.44
N ASP A 160 -5.32 -3.69 14.32
CA ASP A 160 -6.79 -3.71 14.26
C ASP A 160 -7.36 -5.03 14.82
N ASP A 161 -6.78 -6.17 14.47
CA ASP A 161 -7.18 -7.49 14.99
C ASP A 161 -6.96 -7.59 16.52
N ASN A 162 -5.88 -6.97 17.03
CA ASN A 162 -5.60 -6.92 18.45
C ASN A 162 -6.57 -5.99 19.21
N GLU A 163 -7.02 -4.89 18.64
CA GLU A 163 -8.03 -4.02 19.24
C GLU A 163 -9.39 -4.70 19.33
N ALA A 164 -9.82 -5.36 18.26
CA ALA A 164 -11.06 -6.15 18.24
C ALA A 164 -11.01 -7.31 19.26
N GLY A 165 -9.89 -8.01 19.36
CA GLY A 165 -9.67 -9.07 20.35
C GLY A 165 -9.69 -8.56 21.79
N ARG A 166 -9.12 -7.39 22.07
CA ARG A 166 -9.17 -6.75 23.39
C ARG A 166 -10.58 -6.33 23.78
N ALA A 167 -11.33 -5.73 22.85
CA ALA A 167 -12.73 -5.36 23.10
C ALA A 167 -13.56 -6.58 23.45
N TYR A 168 -13.43 -7.70 22.71
CA TYR A 168 -14.11 -8.96 23.00
C TYR A 168 -13.73 -9.54 24.37
N LEU A 169 -12.47 -9.45 24.78
CA LEU A 169 -12.01 -9.88 26.10
C LEU A 169 -12.67 -9.07 27.22
N TYR A 170 -12.82 -7.76 27.07
CA TYR A 170 -13.51 -6.92 28.04
C TYR A 170 -15.00 -7.30 28.21
N TYR A 171 -15.68 -7.65 27.10
CA TYR A 171 -17.07 -8.10 27.16
C TYR A 171 -17.19 -9.45 27.91
N ILE A 172 -16.27 -10.38 27.69
CA ILE A 172 -16.23 -11.67 28.39
C ILE A 172 -16.00 -11.44 29.89
N ILE A 173 -15.00 -10.65 30.26
CA ILE A 173 -14.70 -10.34 31.66
C ILE A 173 -15.87 -9.64 32.32
N GLY A 174 -16.48 -8.65 31.68
CA GLY A 174 -17.67 -7.96 32.19
C GLY A 174 -18.86 -8.91 32.43
N GLY A 175 -19.09 -9.83 31.49
CA GLY A 175 -20.14 -10.85 31.61
C GLY A 175 -19.91 -11.81 32.80
N VAL A 176 -18.69 -12.24 33.00
CA VAL A 176 -18.33 -13.14 34.15
C VAL A 176 -18.51 -12.40 35.48
N VAL A 177 -18.07 -11.15 35.56
CA VAL A 177 -18.25 -10.34 36.78
C VAL A 177 -19.72 -10.13 37.10
N LEU A 178 -20.55 -9.83 36.10
CA LEU A 178 -22.00 -9.68 36.27
C LEU A 178 -22.64 -10.97 36.80
N LEU A 179 -22.27 -12.12 36.23
CA LEU A 179 -22.74 -13.43 36.68
C LEU A 179 -22.37 -13.71 38.13
N LEU A 180 -21.15 -13.39 38.53
CA LEU A 180 -20.71 -13.57 39.93
C LEU A 180 -21.52 -12.68 40.89
N ILE A 181 -21.81 -11.43 40.51
CA ILE A 181 -22.65 -10.54 41.32
C ILE A 181 -24.06 -11.09 41.47
N LEU A 182 -24.66 -11.58 40.38
CA LEU A 182 -26.01 -12.18 40.43
C LEU A 182 -26.04 -13.45 41.28
N CYS A 183 -25.06 -14.31 41.16
CA CYS A 183 -24.93 -15.52 42.01
C CYS A 183 -24.78 -15.15 43.49
N PHE A 184 -23.98 -14.15 43.80
CA PHE A 184 -23.78 -13.66 45.17
C PHE A 184 -25.07 -13.09 45.75
N ALA A 185 -25.77 -12.25 44.95
CA ALA A 185 -27.06 -11.68 45.35
C ALA A 185 -28.14 -12.77 45.62
N TYR A 186 -28.19 -13.76 44.72
CA TYR A 186 -29.08 -14.95 44.87
C TYR A 186 -28.76 -15.74 46.13
N TYR A 187 -27.47 -16.03 46.39
CA TYR A 187 -27.04 -16.75 47.59
C TYR A 187 -27.40 -15.97 48.86
N ARG A 188 -27.20 -14.66 48.88
CA ARG A 188 -27.53 -13.80 50.02
C ARG A 188 -29.04 -13.74 50.28
N HIS A 189 -29.85 -13.71 49.23
CA HIS A 189 -31.29 -13.70 49.32
C HIS A 189 -31.82 -15.04 49.92
N ARG A 190 -31.31 -16.18 49.44
CA ARG A 190 -31.64 -17.50 49.93
C ARG A 190 -31.30 -17.69 51.41
N LYS A 191 -30.18 -17.14 51.87
CA LYS A 191 -29.74 -17.23 53.27
C LYS A 191 -30.60 -16.35 54.20
N LYS A 192 -31.23 -15.29 53.72
CA LYS A 192 -32.21 -14.49 54.49
C LYS A 192 -33.56 -15.21 54.66
N GLY A 193 -34.03 -15.93 53.64
CA GLY A 193 -35.27 -16.71 53.71
C GLY A 193 -35.23 -17.85 54.71
N SER A 194 -34.08 -18.55 54.85
CA SER A 194 -33.92 -19.68 55.79
C SER A 194 -33.86 -19.27 57.29
N LYS A 195 -33.66 -17.99 57.60
CA LYS A 195 -33.68 -17.50 58.98
C LYS A 195 -35.06 -17.10 59.50
N GLN A 196 -36.04 -16.93 58.60
CA GLN A 196 -37.41 -16.59 58.99
C GLN A 196 -38.29 -17.77 59.35
N GLU A 197 -37.92 -18.99 58.95
CA GLU A 197 -38.67 -20.22 59.30
C GLU A 197 -38.33 -20.80 60.70
N ALA A 198 -37.29 -20.30 61.35
CA ALA A 198 -36.84 -20.83 62.65
C ALA A 198 -37.45 -20.12 63.90
N THR A 199 -38.43 -19.24 63.71
CA THR A 199 -39.06 -18.49 64.84
C THR A 199 -40.60 -18.57 64.78
N ALA A 200 -41.16 -19.78 64.73
CA ALA A 200 -42.57 -19.99 65.01
C ALA A 200 -42.69 -20.34 66.52
N PRO A 201 -43.40 -19.59 67.33
CA PRO A 201 -43.58 -19.92 68.75
C PRO A 201 -44.54 -21.12 68.86
N SER A 202 -44.15 -22.12 69.65
CA SER A 202 -45.03 -23.17 70.14
C SER A 202 -46.04 -22.57 71.13
N VAL A 203 -47.31 -22.68 70.77
CA VAL A 203 -48.43 -22.31 71.67
C VAL A 203 -48.81 -23.51 72.46
N PRO A 204 -49.18 -23.37 73.78
CA PRO A 204 -49.39 -24.42 74.75
C PRO A 204 -50.68 -25.20 74.52
#